data_8c0125e1bfc36993635144569cb92943
#
_entry.id   8c0125e1bfc36993635144569cb92943
#
_cell.length_a   1.000
_cell.length_b   1.000
_cell.length_c   1.000
_cell.angle_alpha   90.00
_cell.angle_beta   90.00
_cell.angle_gamma   90.00
#
_symmetry.space_group_name_H-M   'P 1'
#
loop_
_entity.id
_entity.type
_entity.pdbx_description
1 polymer ?
#
loop_
_entity_poly.entity_id
_entity_poly.type
_entity_poly.pdbx_seq_one_letter_code
_entity_poly.pdbx_strand_id
1 'polypeptide(L)'
;MQVVDTKELPKRSRYYQSMIDLQLIDKGEYYKKLKPSYIIFICPFDLFEKGRHIYTFENICKEDKSVFLKDGAVKIFLNADSDQDDVSKELKAFLDYVAGKKSEDDYVQRLKEALEQARKNREWRHEYMTLLMRDQENMEKGMEKGKIEGRAEEIIESGFEFGLSEKDILTRLQNKLDISLQAAQQYLLRFGKQMV
;
A
#
# COMPACT_ATOMS: atom_id res chain seq x y z
N MET A 1 -1.05 -0.14 9.88
CA MET A 1 -1.55 1.23 9.63
C MET A 1 -0.90 1.75 8.34
N GLN A 2 -1.65 2.47 7.49
CA GLN A 2 -1.13 3.08 6.26
C GLN A 2 -1.18 4.60 6.42
N VAL A 3 -0.03 5.25 6.42
CA VAL A 3 0.07 6.69 6.73
C VAL A 3 -0.06 7.57 5.48
N VAL A 4 0.37 7.07 4.32
CA VAL A 4 0.33 7.80 3.04
C VAL A 4 -0.59 7.08 2.07
N ASP A 5 -1.46 7.83 1.38
CA ASP A 5 -2.31 7.27 0.33
C ASP A 5 -1.52 7.06 -0.96
N THR A 6 -1.14 5.81 -1.21
CA THR A 6 -0.46 5.39 -2.45
C THR A 6 -1.44 5.00 -3.56
N LYS A 7 -2.75 5.12 -3.34
CA LYS A 7 -3.82 4.64 -4.24
C LYS A 7 -3.77 3.13 -4.56
N GLU A 8 -2.98 2.36 -3.80
CA GLU A 8 -2.75 0.93 -4.06
C GLU A 8 -3.45 0.01 -3.06
N LEU A 9 -4.03 0.53 -1.99
CA LEU A 9 -4.61 -0.27 -0.90
C LEU A 9 -5.62 -1.32 -1.39
N PRO A 10 -6.51 -1.05 -2.36
CA PRO A 10 -7.42 -2.09 -2.87
C PRO A 10 -6.67 -3.26 -3.54
N LYS A 11 -5.58 -3.00 -4.26
CA LYS A 11 -4.75 -4.05 -4.86
C LYS A 11 -3.92 -4.79 -3.81
N ARG A 12 -3.38 -4.05 -2.81
CA ARG A 12 -2.65 -4.62 -1.68
C ARG A 12 -3.54 -5.53 -0.83
N SER A 13 -4.80 -5.17 -0.60
CA SER A 13 -5.73 -6.03 0.13
C SER A 13 -5.94 -7.37 -0.57
N ARG A 14 -6.04 -7.38 -1.90
CA ARG A 14 -6.13 -8.63 -2.69
C ARG A 14 -4.85 -9.46 -2.57
N TYR A 15 -3.68 -8.82 -2.63
CA TYR A 15 -2.39 -9.51 -2.48
C TYR A 15 -2.25 -10.13 -1.08
N TYR A 16 -2.58 -9.39 -0.02
CA TYR A 16 -2.52 -9.90 1.35
C TYR A 16 -3.49 -11.05 1.58
N GLN A 17 -4.69 -10.99 0.97
CA GLN A 17 -5.64 -12.10 1.01
C GLN A 17 -5.02 -13.38 0.45
N SER A 18 -4.38 -13.30 -0.71
CA SER A 18 -3.74 -14.45 -1.34
C SER A 18 -2.60 -15.01 -0.48
N MET A 19 -1.82 -14.16 0.18
CA MET A 19 -0.75 -14.59 1.08
C MET A 19 -1.28 -15.31 2.33
N ILE A 20 -2.38 -14.80 2.90
CA ILE A 20 -3.05 -15.43 4.05
C ILE A 20 -3.59 -16.80 3.65
N ASP A 21 -4.29 -16.88 2.53
CA ASP A 21 -4.90 -18.13 2.05
C ASP A 21 -3.86 -19.23 1.78
N LEU A 22 -2.71 -18.85 1.21
CA LEU A 22 -1.58 -19.75 1.00
C LEU A 22 -0.97 -20.30 2.31
N GLN A 23 -1.09 -19.57 3.42
CA GLN A 23 -0.59 -19.99 4.73
C GLN A 23 -1.62 -20.79 5.53
N LEU A 24 -2.92 -20.66 5.21
CA LEU A 24 -4.01 -21.29 5.95
C LEU A 24 -4.33 -22.71 5.49
N ILE A 25 -3.86 -23.11 4.31
CA ILE A 25 -4.16 -24.41 3.72
C ILE A 25 -2.92 -25.03 3.08
N ASP A 26 -2.64 -26.28 3.41
CA ASP A 26 -1.55 -27.05 2.83
C ASP A 26 -1.96 -27.67 1.49
N LYS A 27 -0.94 -27.97 0.67
CA LYS A 27 -1.16 -28.60 -0.64
C LYS A 27 -1.86 -29.96 -0.48
N GLY A 28 -3.04 -30.07 -1.09
CA GLY A 28 -3.84 -31.30 -1.08
C GLY A 28 -4.91 -31.33 0.01
N GLU A 29 -5.01 -30.28 0.83
CA GLU A 29 -6.09 -30.16 1.81
C GLU A 29 -7.42 -29.69 1.18
N TYR A 30 -8.52 -29.93 1.90
CA TYR A 30 -9.85 -29.52 1.46
C TYR A 30 -10.09 -28.04 1.70
N TYR A 31 -10.57 -27.29 0.69
CA TYR A 31 -10.90 -25.86 0.78
C TYR A 31 -11.90 -25.49 1.88
N LYS A 32 -12.75 -26.45 2.32
CA LYS A 32 -13.66 -26.25 3.47
C LYS A 32 -12.94 -25.99 4.80
N LYS A 33 -11.62 -26.20 4.86
CA LYS A 33 -10.79 -25.89 6.04
C LYS A 33 -10.37 -24.41 6.08
N LEU A 34 -10.50 -23.66 4.98
CA LEU A 34 -10.23 -22.24 4.96
C LEU A 34 -11.14 -21.52 5.96
N LYS A 35 -10.52 -20.82 6.88
CA LYS A 35 -11.22 -20.00 7.87
C LYS A 35 -11.50 -18.61 7.31
N PRO A 36 -12.55 -17.93 7.82
CA PRO A 36 -12.73 -16.53 7.49
C PRO A 36 -11.48 -15.70 7.79
N SER A 37 -11.16 -14.80 6.88
CA SER A 37 -10.00 -13.91 6.99
C SER A 37 -10.42 -12.45 6.89
N TYR A 38 -9.76 -11.60 7.68
CA TYR A 38 -10.05 -10.18 7.76
C TYR A 38 -8.78 -9.38 7.45
N ILE A 39 -8.87 -8.50 6.47
CA ILE A 39 -7.80 -7.54 6.17
C ILE A 39 -8.28 -6.17 6.60
N ILE A 40 -7.63 -5.60 7.62
CA ILE A 40 -8.01 -4.32 8.20
C ILE A 40 -6.92 -3.29 7.92
N PHE A 41 -7.26 -2.24 7.17
CA PHE A 41 -6.42 -1.07 7.01
C PHE A 41 -6.91 0.05 7.91
N ILE A 42 -6.01 0.69 8.63
CA ILE A 42 -6.29 1.90 9.42
C ILE A 42 -5.55 3.04 8.71
N CYS A 43 -6.31 4.03 8.24
CA CYS A 43 -5.82 5.14 7.41
C CYS A 43 -6.16 6.48 8.09
N PRO A 44 -5.23 7.44 8.15
CA PRO A 44 -5.51 8.81 8.56
C PRO A 44 -6.08 9.66 7.42
N PHE A 45 -6.65 9.03 6.39
CA PHE A 45 -7.26 9.67 5.22
C PHE A 45 -8.44 8.82 4.73
N ASP A 46 -9.40 9.44 4.03
CA ASP A 46 -10.54 8.75 3.41
C ASP A 46 -10.20 8.26 2.00
N LEU A 47 -9.87 6.96 1.87
CA LEU A 47 -9.55 6.32 0.60
C LEU A 47 -10.68 6.41 -0.45
N PHE A 48 -11.95 6.45 0.01
CA PHE A 48 -13.14 6.39 -0.85
C PHE A 48 -13.87 7.72 -0.99
N GLU A 49 -13.45 8.76 -0.27
CA GLU A 49 -13.98 10.12 -0.32
C GLU A 49 -15.51 10.19 -0.08
N LYS A 50 -16.02 9.34 0.84
CA LYS A 50 -17.44 9.31 1.23
C LYS A 50 -17.68 9.73 2.67
N GLY A 51 -16.63 10.14 3.38
CA GLY A 51 -16.68 10.68 4.73
C GLY A 51 -16.97 9.66 5.85
N ARG A 52 -17.07 8.36 5.57
CA ARG A 52 -17.36 7.34 6.57
C ARG A 52 -16.12 6.95 7.38
N HIS A 53 -16.33 6.57 8.66
CA HIS A 53 -15.27 5.98 9.46
C HIS A 53 -14.92 4.54 9.06
N ILE A 54 -15.89 3.78 8.52
CA ILE A 54 -15.70 2.37 8.19
C ILE A 54 -16.27 2.05 6.81
N TYR A 55 -15.47 1.30 6.05
CA TYR A 55 -15.87 0.71 4.77
C TYR A 55 -15.59 -0.79 4.82
N THR A 56 -16.63 -1.59 4.80
CA THR A 56 -16.52 -3.05 4.78
C THR A 56 -16.86 -3.58 3.40
N PHE A 57 -15.99 -4.43 2.87
CA PHE A 57 -16.14 -5.05 1.55
C PHE A 57 -16.22 -6.56 1.69
N GLU A 58 -17.28 -7.11 1.13
CA GLU A 58 -17.51 -8.53 0.90
C GLU A 58 -17.84 -8.74 -0.57
N ASN A 59 -17.69 -9.97 -1.05
CA ASN A 59 -18.03 -10.32 -2.41
C ASN A 59 -19.53 -10.52 -2.59
N ILE A 60 -20.16 -9.70 -3.42
CA ILE A 60 -21.58 -9.76 -3.74
C ILE A 60 -21.80 -9.97 -5.25
N CYS A 61 -22.90 -10.61 -5.61
CA CYS A 61 -23.31 -10.78 -7.00
C CYS A 61 -23.63 -9.42 -7.62
N LYS A 62 -23.06 -9.15 -8.80
CA LYS A 62 -23.29 -7.88 -9.50
C LYS A 62 -24.71 -7.78 -10.05
N GLU A 63 -25.26 -8.90 -10.48
CA GLU A 63 -26.59 -9.02 -11.08
C GLU A 63 -27.70 -8.97 -10.03
N ASP A 64 -27.44 -9.54 -8.84
CA ASP A 64 -28.37 -9.54 -7.70
C ASP A 64 -27.63 -9.19 -6.41
N LYS A 65 -27.85 -7.98 -5.91
CA LYS A 65 -27.18 -7.43 -4.70
C LYS A 65 -27.57 -8.12 -3.40
N SER A 66 -28.63 -8.93 -3.38
CA SER A 66 -29.04 -9.71 -2.20
C SER A 66 -28.22 -11.00 -2.03
N VAL A 67 -27.48 -11.42 -3.07
CA VAL A 67 -26.68 -12.65 -3.08
C VAL A 67 -25.24 -12.34 -2.70
N PHE A 68 -24.81 -12.82 -1.53
CA PHE A 68 -23.44 -12.76 -1.04
C PHE A 68 -22.71 -14.05 -1.40
N LEU A 69 -21.44 -13.93 -1.83
CA LEU A 69 -20.59 -15.11 -2.15
C LEU A 69 -20.29 -15.97 -0.90
N LYS A 70 -20.22 -15.33 0.26
CA LYS A 70 -19.96 -15.98 1.57
C LYS A 70 -18.66 -16.79 1.59
N ASP A 71 -17.62 -16.30 0.90
CA ASP A 71 -16.30 -16.90 0.84
C ASP A 71 -15.45 -16.66 2.10
N GLY A 72 -15.97 -15.85 3.04
CA GLY A 72 -15.27 -15.51 4.30
C GLY A 72 -14.11 -14.54 4.14
N ALA A 73 -13.92 -13.93 2.98
CA ALA A 73 -12.87 -12.93 2.73
C ALA A 73 -13.43 -11.51 2.93
N VAL A 74 -13.12 -10.90 4.08
CA VAL A 74 -13.61 -9.56 4.45
C VAL A 74 -12.46 -8.55 4.42
N LYS A 75 -12.71 -7.38 3.82
CA LYS A 75 -11.77 -6.26 3.80
C LYS A 75 -12.39 -5.05 4.47
N ILE A 76 -11.69 -4.50 5.46
CA ILE A 76 -12.17 -3.36 6.25
C ILE A 76 -11.17 -2.21 6.11
N PHE A 77 -11.67 -1.05 5.74
CA PHE A 77 -10.89 0.19 5.71
C PHE A 77 -11.47 1.13 6.77
N LEU A 78 -10.66 1.42 7.77
CA LEU A 78 -10.96 2.38 8.83
C LEU A 78 -10.35 3.72 8.46
N ASN A 79 -11.17 4.74 8.39
CA ASN A 79 -10.81 6.12 8.12
C ASN A 79 -10.80 6.92 9.42
N ALA A 80 -9.65 7.46 9.81
CA ALA A 80 -9.53 8.31 10.99
C ALA A 80 -9.85 9.80 10.70
N ASP A 81 -9.99 10.16 9.43
CA ASP A 81 -10.35 11.52 8.97
C ASP A 81 -11.84 11.57 8.58
N SER A 82 -12.71 11.36 9.58
CA SER A 82 -14.17 11.45 9.43
C SER A 82 -14.76 12.18 10.63
N ASP A 83 -15.84 12.93 10.37
CA ASP A 83 -16.63 13.61 11.40
C ASP A 83 -18.03 12.99 11.54
N GLN A 84 -18.34 11.89 10.82
CA GLN A 84 -19.65 11.24 10.92
C GLN A 84 -19.83 10.50 12.25
N ASP A 85 -21.07 10.28 12.63
CA ASP A 85 -21.45 9.48 13.80
C ASP A 85 -21.97 8.11 13.32
N ASP A 86 -21.08 7.33 12.69
CA ASP A 86 -21.40 6.06 12.01
C ASP A 86 -20.69 4.84 12.61
N VAL A 87 -20.01 5.03 13.76
CA VAL A 87 -19.31 3.98 14.51
C VAL A 87 -19.58 4.11 16.01
N SER A 88 -19.21 3.09 16.81
CA SER A 88 -19.29 3.17 18.26
C SER A 88 -18.38 4.26 18.83
N LYS A 89 -18.70 4.74 20.03
CA LYS A 89 -17.91 5.77 20.72
C LYS A 89 -16.45 5.33 20.94
N GLU A 90 -16.23 4.07 21.27
CA GLU A 90 -14.92 3.48 21.53
C GLU A 90 -14.10 3.45 20.21
N LEU A 91 -14.72 3.02 19.11
CA LEU A 91 -14.04 3.01 17.82
C LEU A 91 -13.74 4.43 17.34
N LYS A 92 -14.66 5.37 17.52
CA LYS A 92 -14.43 6.78 17.22
C LYS A 92 -13.27 7.35 18.04
N ALA A 93 -13.24 7.10 19.34
CA ALA A 93 -12.17 7.54 20.23
C ALA A 93 -10.80 6.99 19.80
N PHE A 94 -10.75 5.73 19.37
CA PHE A 94 -9.56 5.11 18.83
C PHE A 94 -9.12 5.75 17.50
N LEU A 95 -10.05 6.00 16.57
CA LEU A 95 -9.75 6.63 15.30
C LEU A 95 -9.30 8.08 15.47
N ASP A 96 -9.94 8.84 16.37
CA ASP A 96 -9.51 10.19 16.75
C ASP A 96 -8.07 10.18 17.31
N TYR A 97 -7.72 9.18 18.13
CA TYR A 97 -6.36 9.01 18.62
C TYR A 97 -5.37 8.72 17.48
N VAL A 98 -5.75 7.87 16.50
CA VAL A 98 -4.94 7.59 15.30
C VAL A 98 -4.75 8.86 14.45
N ALA A 99 -5.75 9.73 14.37
CA ALA A 99 -5.68 11.03 13.71
C ALA A 99 -4.85 12.07 14.48
N GLY A 100 -4.33 11.72 15.68
CA GLY A 100 -3.57 12.63 16.52
C GLY A 100 -4.42 13.57 17.39
N LYS A 101 -5.74 13.38 17.43
CA LYS A 101 -6.63 14.13 18.29
C LYS A 101 -6.50 13.65 19.75
N LYS A 102 -6.81 14.51 20.70
CA LYS A 102 -6.85 14.13 22.12
C LYS A 102 -8.08 13.28 22.39
N SER A 103 -7.92 12.20 23.14
CA SER A 103 -9.02 11.36 23.60
C SER A 103 -8.84 11.06 25.08
N GLU A 104 -9.90 11.17 25.89
CA GLU A 104 -9.97 10.82 27.31
C GLU A 104 -10.62 9.46 27.54
N ASP A 105 -10.96 8.73 26.47
CA ASP A 105 -11.56 7.41 26.55
C ASP A 105 -10.65 6.40 27.27
N ASP A 106 -11.21 5.61 28.18
CA ASP A 106 -10.47 4.66 29.02
C ASP A 106 -9.68 3.62 28.19
N TYR A 107 -10.24 3.19 27.06
CA TYR A 107 -9.54 2.26 26.17
C TYR A 107 -8.32 2.91 25.54
N VAL A 108 -8.45 4.16 25.10
CA VAL A 108 -7.36 4.93 24.51
C VAL A 108 -6.26 5.23 25.56
N GLN A 109 -6.63 5.53 26.82
CA GLN A 109 -5.67 5.73 27.89
C GLN A 109 -4.86 4.45 28.17
N ARG A 110 -5.54 3.30 28.30
CA ARG A 110 -4.85 1.99 28.43
C ARG A 110 -3.95 1.67 27.25
N LEU A 111 -4.37 2.03 26.03
CA LEU A 111 -3.55 1.86 24.84
C LEU A 111 -2.29 2.73 24.88
N LYS A 112 -2.40 3.98 25.34
CA LYS A 112 -1.24 4.87 25.52
C LYS A 112 -0.26 4.32 26.53
N GLU A 113 -0.75 3.84 27.68
CA GLU A 113 0.09 3.23 28.71
C GLU A 113 0.82 1.98 28.18
N ALA A 114 0.10 1.11 27.45
CA ALA A 114 0.70 -0.06 26.83
C ALA A 114 1.78 0.31 25.78
N LEU A 115 1.54 1.36 24.98
CA LEU A 115 2.53 1.88 24.03
C LEU A 115 3.76 2.45 24.74
N GLU A 116 3.59 3.16 25.86
CA GLU A 116 4.73 3.65 26.63
C GLU A 116 5.57 2.52 27.22
N GLN A 117 4.92 1.47 27.71
CA GLN A 117 5.61 0.26 28.18
C GLN A 117 6.34 -0.45 27.03
N ALA A 118 5.69 -0.59 25.87
CA ALA A 118 6.28 -1.17 24.68
C ALA A 118 7.53 -0.39 24.22
N ARG A 119 7.47 0.94 24.24
CA ARG A 119 8.63 1.80 23.92
C ARG A 119 9.81 1.64 24.87
N LYS A 120 9.56 1.25 26.12
CA LYS A 120 10.61 0.97 27.12
C LYS A 120 11.22 -0.43 26.92
N ASN A 121 10.53 -1.34 26.24
CA ASN A 121 11.04 -2.67 25.97
C ASN A 121 12.16 -2.62 24.93
N ARG A 122 13.37 -3.07 25.30
CA ARG A 122 14.57 -2.99 24.47
C ARG A 122 14.49 -3.88 23.23
N GLU A 123 13.88 -5.05 23.33
CA GLU A 123 13.74 -6.02 22.24
C GLU A 123 12.75 -5.49 21.18
N TRP A 124 11.60 -4.99 21.60
CA TRP A 124 10.61 -4.41 20.69
C TRP A 124 11.11 -3.14 20.01
N ARG A 125 11.92 -2.34 20.72
CA ARG A 125 12.57 -1.18 20.13
C ARG A 125 13.54 -1.59 19.02
N HIS A 126 14.32 -2.64 19.24
CA HIS A 126 15.26 -3.14 18.23
C HIS A 126 14.54 -3.65 16.98
N GLU A 127 13.48 -4.43 17.16
CA GLU A 127 12.65 -4.93 16.06
C GLU A 127 11.98 -3.80 15.27
N TYR A 128 11.42 -2.80 15.98
CA TYR A 128 10.83 -1.62 15.36
C TYR A 128 11.86 -0.82 14.55
N MET A 129 13.05 -0.61 15.09
CA MET A 129 14.14 0.09 14.39
C MET A 129 14.59 -0.66 13.13
N THR A 130 14.65 -1.99 13.18
CA THR A 130 14.99 -2.82 12.00
C THR A 130 13.94 -2.70 10.91
N LEU A 131 12.64 -2.67 11.26
CA LEU A 131 11.55 -2.44 10.31
C LEU A 131 11.62 -1.03 9.70
N LEU A 132 11.85 -0.01 10.52
CA LEU A 132 11.97 1.37 10.09
C LEU A 132 13.14 1.55 9.11
N MET A 133 14.30 0.94 9.39
CA MET A 133 15.48 0.98 8.51
C MET A 133 15.17 0.33 7.16
N ARG A 134 14.50 -0.83 7.14
CA ARG A 134 14.08 -1.48 5.88
C ARG A 134 13.11 -0.63 5.08
N ASP A 135 12.17 0.04 5.74
CA ASP A 135 11.21 0.93 5.08
C ASP A 135 11.93 2.15 4.48
N GLN A 136 12.91 2.72 5.19
CA GLN A 136 13.74 3.81 4.67
C GLN A 136 14.57 3.37 3.46
N GLU A 137 15.24 2.23 3.53
CA GLU A 137 15.98 1.67 2.39
C GLU A 137 15.09 1.41 1.17
N ASN A 138 13.88 0.92 1.38
CA ASN A 138 12.91 0.69 0.31
C ASN A 138 12.42 2.01 -0.30
N MET A 139 12.19 3.03 0.51
CA MET A 139 11.84 4.37 0.04
C MET A 139 12.98 5.01 -0.77
N GLU A 140 14.22 4.92 -0.28
CA GLU A 140 15.40 5.43 -1.00
C GLU A 140 15.58 4.74 -2.35
N LYS A 141 15.52 3.39 -2.37
CA LYS A 141 15.56 2.61 -3.62
C LYS A 141 14.42 2.98 -4.57
N GLY A 142 13.22 3.20 -4.05
CA GLY A 142 12.07 3.65 -4.84
C GLY A 142 12.27 5.04 -5.43
N MET A 143 12.78 5.98 -4.66
CA MET A 143 13.07 7.35 -5.12
C MET A 143 14.20 7.37 -6.16
N GLU A 144 15.28 6.60 -5.94
CA GLU A 144 16.39 6.48 -6.88
C GLU A 144 15.91 5.88 -8.22
N LYS A 145 15.13 4.80 -8.15
CA LYS A 145 14.53 4.20 -9.34
C LYS A 145 13.62 5.16 -10.09
N GLY A 146 12.75 5.88 -9.40
CA GLY A 146 11.86 6.88 -9.99
C GLY A 146 12.64 8.03 -10.65
N LYS A 147 13.75 8.47 -10.04
CA LYS A 147 14.63 9.49 -10.62
C LYS A 147 15.33 9.00 -11.90
N ILE A 148 15.79 7.74 -11.93
CA ILE A 148 16.40 7.14 -13.13
C ILE A 148 15.34 6.98 -14.22
N GLU A 149 14.13 6.50 -13.90
CA GLU A 149 13.03 6.34 -14.84
C GLU A 149 12.63 7.70 -15.48
N GLY A 150 12.44 8.75 -14.67
CA GLY A 150 12.09 10.08 -15.18
C GLY A 150 13.18 10.68 -16.09
N ARG A 151 14.46 10.50 -15.72
CA ARG A 151 15.58 10.93 -16.60
C ARG A 151 15.68 10.10 -17.88
N ALA A 152 15.34 8.81 -17.83
CA ALA A 152 15.32 7.96 -19.02
C ALA A 152 14.23 8.41 -19.98
N GLU A 153 13.03 8.71 -19.47
CA GLU A 153 11.91 9.24 -20.23
C GLU A 153 12.30 10.57 -20.91
N GLU A 154 12.84 11.53 -20.18
CA GLU A 154 13.33 12.81 -20.72
C GLU A 154 14.38 12.64 -21.84
N ILE A 155 15.34 11.72 -21.68
CA ILE A 155 16.36 11.45 -22.69
C ILE A 155 15.74 10.84 -23.95
N ILE A 156 14.75 9.97 -23.82
CA ILE A 156 14.08 9.33 -24.93
C ILE A 156 13.22 10.35 -25.68
N GLU A 157 12.40 11.12 -24.97
CA GLU A 157 11.55 12.17 -25.54
C GLU A 157 12.39 13.19 -26.32
N SER A 158 13.40 13.78 -25.66
CA SER A 158 14.30 14.72 -26.32
C SER A 158 15.07 14.09 -27.49
N GLY A 159 15.42 12.79 -27.40
CA GLY A 159 16.07 12.07 -28.48
C GLY A 159 15.20 12.00 -29.74
N PHE A 160 13.92 11.69 -29.60
CA PHE A 160 12.98 11.64 -30.70
C PHE A 160 12.68 13.05 -31.25
N GLU A 161 12.49 14.04 -30.38
CA GLU A 161 12.29 15.46 -30.80
C GLU A 161 13.45 15.98 -31.67
N PHE A 162 14.69 15.62 -31.32
CA PHE A 162 15.88 16.01 -32.11
C PHE A 162 16.20 15.08 -33.28
N GLY A 163 15.33 14.10 -33.58
CA GLY A 163 15.49 13.18 -34.70
C GLY A 163 16.67 12.24 -34.58
N LEU A 164 17.10 11.89 -33.36
CA LEU A 164 18.18 10.95 -33.13
C LEU A 164 17.76 9.53 -33.49
N SER A 165 18.73 8.72 -33.97
CA SER A 165 18.50 7.30 -34.18
C SER A 165 18.30 6.57 -32.84
N GLU A 166 17.56 5.45 -32.83
CA GLU A 166 17.42 4.60 -31.64
C GLU A 166 18.77 4.19 -31.05
N LYS A 167 19.76 3.96 -31.90
CA LYS A 167 21.14 3.62 -31.49
C LYS A 167 21.78 4.77 -30.71
N ASP A 168 21.57 6.00 -31.15
CA ASP A 168 22.12 7.18 -30.48
C ASP A 168 21.41 7.42 -29.15
N ILE A 169 20.08 7.22 -29.09
CA ILE A 169 19.29 7.29 -27.86
C ILE A 169 19.76 6.25 -26.85
N LEU A 170 19.95 4.99 -27.27
CA LEU A 170 20.48 3.94 -26.40
C LEU A 170 21.88 4.28 -25.86
N THR A 171 22.76 4.80 -26.70
CA THR A 171 24.08 5.24 -26.29
C THR A 171 24.01 6.39 -25.26
N ARG A 172 23.12 7.35 -25.46
CA ARG A 172 22.87 8.44 -24.51
C ARG A 172 22.35 7.93 -23.16
N LEU A 173 21.38 7.00 -23.17
CA LEU A 173 20.85 6.38 -21.96
C LEU A 173 21.97 5.70 -21.15
N GLN A 174 22.80 4.88 -21.81
CA GLN A 174 23.92 4.22 -21.15
C GLN A 174 24.90 5.24 -20.51
N ASN A 175 25.31 6.23 -21.29
CA ASN A 175 26.31 7.20 -20.84
C ASN A 175 25.80 8.18 -19.77
N LYS A 176 24.52 8.57 -19.82
CA LYS A 176 23.93 9.56 -18.91
C LYS A 176 23.41 8.96 -17.61
N LEU A 177 22.99 7.69 -17.63
CA LEU A 177 22.38 7.02 -16.50
C LEU A 177 23.28 5.91 -15.92
N ASP A 178 24.42 5.64 -16.55
CA ASP A 178 25.36 4.56 -16.17
C ASP A 178 24.66 3.19 -16.07
N ILE A 179 23.85 2.86 -17.07
CA ILE A 179 23.06 1.63 -17.12
C ILE A 179 23.52 0.70 -18.23
N SER A 180 23.23 -0.59 -18.08
CA SER A 180 23.53 -1.60 -19.10
C SER A 180 22.71 -1.36 -20.38
N LEU A 181 23.21 -1.86 -21.54
CA LEU A 181 22.47 -1.82 -22.79
C LEU A 181 21.10 -2.47 -22.67
N GLN A 182 20.98 -3.57 -21.94
CA GLN A 182 19.72 -4.27 -21.72
C GLN A 182 18.71 -3.40 -20.97
N ALA A 183 19.14 -2.67 -19.94
CA ALA A 183 18.30 -1.73 -19.21
C ALA A 183 17.88 -0.53 -20.08
N ALA A 184 18.80 -0.01 -20.89
CA ALA A 184 18.51 1.07 -21.83
C ALA A 184 17.46 0.65 -22.88
N GLN A 185 17.55 -0.57 -23.40
CA GLN A 185 16.56 -1.13 -24.33
C GLN A 185 15.18 -1.28 -23.68
N GLN A 186 15.11 -1.70 -22.41
CA GLN A 186 13.84 -1.78 -21.66
C GLN A 186 13.19 -0.41 -21.49
N TYR A 187 13.96 0.62 -21.18
CA TYR A 187 13.44 1.99 -21.09
C TYR A 187 12.96 2.51 -22.46
N LEU A 188 13.72 2.28 -23.51
CA LEU A 188 13.32 2.68 -24.85
C LEU A 188 12.03 1.98 -25.31
N LEU A 189 11.86 0.68 -25.01
CA LEU A 189 10.63 -0.06 -25.30
C LEU A 189 9.43 0.45 -24.48
N ARG A 190 9.66 0.89 -23.23
CA ARG A 190 8.60 1.35 -22.34
C ARG A 190 8.12 2.76 -22.70
N PHE A 191 9.04 3.68 -22.92
CA PHE A 191 8.73 5.09 -23.11
C PHE A 191 8.65 5.48 -24.59
N GLY A 192 9.37 4.80 -25.49
CA GLY A 192 9.35 5.09 -26.92
C GLY A 192 8.03 4.74 -27.62
N LYS A 193 7.23 3.79 -27.08
CA LYS A 193 5.91 3.41 -27.64
C LYS A 193 4.81 4.46 -27.47
N GLN A 194 5.02 5.49 -26.66
CA GLN A 194 4.03 6.55 -26.45
C GLN A 194 4.14 7.67 -27.48
N MET A 195 5.12 7.60 -28.41
CA MET A 195 5.43 8.67 -29.34
C MET A 195 5.27 8.32 -30.82
N VAL A 196 4.69 7.14 -31.15
CA VAL A 196 4.38 6.73 -32.55
C VAL A 196 2.88 6.70 -32.77
#